data_78fc8fafdbf18195672bf509c366de44
#
_entry.id   78fc8fafdbf18195672bf509c366de44
#
_cell.length_a   1.000
_cell.length_b   1.000
_cell.length_c   1.000
_cell.angle_alpha   90.00
_cell.angle_beta   90.00
_cell.angle_gamma   90.00
#
_symmetry.space_group_name_H-M   'P 1'
#
loop_
_entity.id
_entity.type
_entity.pdbx_description
1 polymer ?
#
loop_
_entity_poly.entity_id
_entity_poly.type
_entity_poly.pdbx_seq_one_letter_code
_entity_poly.pdbx_strand_id
1 'polypeptide(L)'
;FGPVSTILPYKDLNEAIELANMGKGSLVCSIVTNDDKIATEFVMGAAPMHGRILVLNAACAKESTGHGSPMPMLTHGGPGRAGGGEEMGGKRGIMHYLQRTAIQGHPSMVTKITKQYQYGAEQTEHDKHVFQKYFEEIEIGDTVITRKHTVIEADIVNFANLSGDHFYAHVDETSLDGTIFEIRVAHGYWILSKAAGLFVDGKKGPVLLNYGLDECRFTKPVYPGMTIGVRFTAK
;
A
#
# COMPACT_ATOMS: atom_id res chain seq x y z
N PHE A 1 43.04 11.45 12.89
CA PHE A 1 42.08 10.88 11.95
C PHE A 1 42.79 10.06 10.89
N GLY A 2 42.38 8.81 10.69
CA GLY A 2 42.90 7.91 9.66
C GLY A 2 42.08 6.64 9.58
N PRO A 3 42.25 5.82 8.54
CA PRO A 3 41.55 4.57 8.40
C PRO A 3 42.10 3.56 9.44
N VAL A 4 41.27 3.25 10.43
CA VAL A 4 41.57 2.23 11.44
C VAL A 4 40.47 1.18 11.38
N SER A 5 40.86 -0.09 11.27
CA SER A 5 39.94 -1.21 11.32
C SER A 5 40.42 -2.26 12.31
N THR A 6 39.46 -2.93 12.96
CA THR A 6 39.76 -4.00 13.91
C THR A 6 39.11 -5.29 13.39
N ILE A 7 39.87 -6.38 13.38
CA ILE A 7 39.36 -7.70 13.04
C ILE A 7 39.12 -8.46 14.36
N LEU A 8 37.86 -8.89 14.55
CA LEU A 8 37.40 -9.67 15.70
C LEU A 8 36.95 -11.04 15.22
N PRO A 9 37.73 -12.11 15.47
CA PRO A 9 37.25 -13.45 15.17
C PRO A 9 36.12 -13.85 16.12
N TYR A 10 35.18 -14.62 15.65
CA TYR A 10 34.07 -15.17 16.43
C TYR A 10 33.92 -16.67 16.17
N LYS A 11 33.41 -17.40 17.13
CA LYS A 11 33.26 -18.87 17.08
C LYS A 11 31.87 -19.32 16.55
N ASP A 12 30.85 -18.51 16.75
CA ASP A 12 29.47 -18.80 16.36
C ASP A 12 28.69 -17.51 16.09
N LEU A 13 27.46 -17.65 15.59
CA LEU A 13 26.60 -16.53 15.21
C LEU A 13 26.19 -15.68 16.41
N ASN A 14 25.98 -16.27 17.57
CA ASN A 14 25.63 -15.53 18.78
C ASN A 14 26.73 -14.58 19.20
N GLU A 15 27.98 -15.08 19.21
CA GLU A 15 29.14 -14.22 19.50
C GLU A 15 29.30 -13.13 18.44
N ALA A 16 29.06 -13.42 17.17
CA ALA A 16 29.09 -12.38 16.12
C ALA A 16 28.06 -11.27 16.38
N ILE A 17 26.85 -11.63 16.81
CA ILE A 17 25.79 -10.68 17.17
C ILE A 17 26.19 -9.86 18.41
N GLU A 18 26.76 -10.48 19.43
CA GLU A 18 27.24 -9.80 20.63
C GLU A 18 28.32 -8.78 20.28
N LEU A 19 29.31 -9.18 19.48
CA LEU A 19 30.40 -8.30 19.02
C LEU A 19 29.85 -7.12 18.18
N ALA A 20 28.91 -7.38 17.27
CA ALA A 20 28.27 -6.33 16.48
C ALA A 20 27.53 -5.31 17.36
N ASN A 21 26.93 -5.76 18.47
CA ASN A 21 26.16 -4.91 19.38
C ASN A 21 26.99 -4.15 20.41
N MET A 22 28.28 -4.45 20.53
CA MET A 22 29.18 -3.80 21.51
C MET A 22 29.28 -2.27 21.37
N GLY A 23 29.01 -1.75 20.17
CA GLY A 23 29.00 -0.30 19.90
C GLY A 23 27.85 0.46 20.57
N LYS A 24 26.86 -0.24 21.11
CA LYS A 24 25.68 0.36 21.78
C LYS A 24 24.95 1.42 20.95
N GLY A 25 24.88 1.19 19.68
CA GLY A 25 24.29 2.07 18.69
C GLY A 25 25.27 2.39 17.56
N SER A 26 25.05 1.78 16.42
CA SER A 26 25.84 1.98 15.20
C SER A 26 24.92 2.41 14.06
N LEU A 27 25.41 3.29 13.21
CA LEU A 27 24.63 3.77 12.07
C LEU A 27 24.38 2.66 11.07
N VAL A 28 25.41 1.88 10.74
CA VAL A 28 25.35 0.84 9.73
C VAL A 28 26.08 -0.42 10.19
N CYS A 29 25.47 -1.55 9.92
CA CYS A 29 26.07 -2.87 10.00
C CYS A 29 25.90 -3.59 8.66
N SER A 30 26.75 -4.57 8.36
CA SER A 30 26.57 -5.44 7.19
C SER A 30 26.84 -6.88 7.53
N ILE A 31 26.08 -7.76 6.91
CA ILE A 31 26.31 -9.21 6.92
C ILE A 31 26.48 -9.70 5.49
N VAL A 32 27.45 -10.59 5.29
CA VAL A 32 27.70 -11.24 4.00
C VAL A 32 27.45 -12.74 4.18
N THR A 33 26.39 -13.24 3.60
CA THR A 33 26.02 -14.66 3.67
C THR A 33 25.07 -15.05 2.53
N ASN A 34 25.14 -16.30 2.10
CA ASN A 34 24.13 -16.89 1.21
C ASN A 34 23.09 -17.75 1.97
N ASP A 35 23.20 -17.83 3.28
CA ASP A 35 22.27 -18.59 4.12
C ASP A 35 21.22 -17.68 4.71
N ASP A 36 19.95 -17.86 4.29
CA ASP A 36 18.82 -17.04 4.72
C ASP A 36 18.51 -17.16 6.21
N LYS A 37 18.78 -18.31 6.82
CA LYS A 37 18.57 -18.52 8.26
C LYS A 37 19.59 -17.72 9.07
N ILE A 38 20.86 -17.79 8.69
CA ILE A 38 21.94 -17.01 9.29
C ILE A 38 21.64 -15.51 9.12
N ALA A 39 21.23 -15.08 7.92
CA ALA A 39 20.87 -13.69 7.67
C ALA A 39 19.72 -13.24 8.59
N THR A 40 18.65 -14.03 8.69
CA THR A 40 17.50 -13.72 9.51
C THR A 40 17.86 -13.62 11.00
N GLU A 41 18.55 -14.60 11.52
CA GLU A 41 18.97 -14.65 12.93
C GLU A 41 19.87 -13.47 13.29
N PHE A 42 20.85 -13.20 12.45
CA PHE A 42 21.72 -12.04 12.63
C PHE A 42 20.95 -10.71 12.62
N VAL A 43 20.07 -10.51 11.65
CA VAL A 43 19.25 -9.28 11.55
C VAL A 43 18.39 -9.10 12.79
N MET A 44 17.71 -10.16 13.23
CA MET A 44 16.85 -10.09 14.42
C MET A 44 17.64 -9.78 15.70
N GLY A 45 18.86 -10.34 15.83
CA GLY A 45 19.71 -10.11 16.99
C GLY A 45 20.44 -8.77 16.99
N ALA A 46 20.80 -8.25 15.82
CA ALA A 46 21.58 -7.03 15.68
C ALA A 46 20.72 -5.77 15.46
N ALA A 47 19.52 -5.88 14.90
CA ALA A 47 18.65 -4.75 14.58
C ALA A 47 18.42 -3.75 15.74
N PRO A 48 18.27 -4.18 17.01
CA PRO A 48 18.06 -3.24 18.12
C PRO A 48 19.23 -2.25 18.34
N MET A 49 20.40 -2.54 17.81
CA MET A 49 21.61 -1.72 18.01
C MET A 49 22.15 -1.09 16.72
N HIS A 50 21.41 -1.21 15.61
CA HIS A 50 21.86 -0.68 14.31
C HIS A 50 20.75 0.09 13.60
N GLY A 51 21.08 1.25 13.07
CA GLY A 51 20.13 2.06 12.29
C GLY A 51 19.80 1.43 10.93
N ARG A 52 20.78 0.76 10.33
CA ARG A 52 20.62 0.06 9.06
C ARG A 52 21.46 -1.20 9.03
N ILE A 53 20.90 -2.27 8.51
CA ILE A 53 21.64 -3.50 8.24
C ILE A 53 21.62 -3.77 6.73
N LEU A 54 22.79 -3.91 6.13
CA LEU A 54 22.94 -4.30 4.73
C LEU A 54 23.23 -5.80 4.67
N VAL A 55 22.35 -6.54 4.05
CA VAL A 55 22.51 -7.98 3.81
C VAL A 55 23.03 -8.19 2.40
N LEU A 56 24.21 -8.77 2.28
CA LEU A 56 24.86 -9.06 1.01
C LEU A 56 24.95 -10.55 0.78
N ASN A 57 24.63 -10.97 -0.43
CA ASN A 57 24.82 -12.34 -0.91
C ASN A 57 25.37 -12.33 -2.35
N ALA A 58 25.62 -13.51 -2.90
CA ALA A 58 26.16 -13.62 -4.24
C ALA A 58 25.27 -13.01 -5.34
N ALA A 59 23.95 -13.02 -5.14
CA ALA A 59 22.98 -12.50 -6.12
C ALA A 59 23.01 -10.97 -6.25
N CYS A 60 23.27 -10.25 -5.15
CA CYS A 60 23.24 -8.78 -5.15
C CYS A 60 24.65 -8.13 -5.06
N ALA A 61 25.70 -8.91 -4.95
CA ALA A 61 27.04 -8.39 -4.69
C ALA A 61 27.55 -7.36 -5.73
N LYS A 62 27.14 -7.51 -6.99
CA LYS A 62 27.52 -6.60 -8.08
C LYS A 62 26.67 -5.34 -8.16
N GLU A 63 25.44 -5.40 -7.64
CA GLU A 63 24.42 -4.34 -7.79
C GLU A 63 24.15 -3.62 -6.48
N SER A 64 24.82 -4.00 -5.41
CA SER A 64 24.65 -3.37 -4.11
C SER A 64 25.13 -1.92 -4.11
N THR A 65 24.34 -1.03 -3.53
CA THR A 65 24.71 0.38 -3.33
C THR A 65 25.80 0.56 -2.25
N GLY A 66 26.18 -0.51 -1.55
CA GLY A 66 27.11 -0.47 -0.45
C GLY A 66 26.55 0.19 0.83
N HIS A 67 27.43 0.39 1.80
CA HIS A 67 27.00 0.94 3.10
C HIS A 67 26.72 2.43 3.08
N GLY A 68 27.39 3.17 2.23
CA GLY A 68 27.45 4.62 2.30
C GLY A 68 26.17 5.32 1.81
N SER A 69 25.35 4.63 1.04
CA SER A 69 24.20 5.24 0.37
C SER A 69 22.92 4.44 0.62
N PRO A 70 22.18 4.73 1.69
CA PRO A 70 20.86 4.12 1.87
C PRO A 70 19.92 4.57 0.77
N MET A 71 18.99 3.71 0.41
CA MET A 71 17.92 4.04 -0.55
C MET A 71 17.05 5.16 0.02
N PRO A 72 16.64 6.18 -0.77
CA PRO A 72 15.87 7.34 -0.29
C PRO A 72 14.55 6.98 0.38
N MET A 73 14.03 5.79 0.13
CA MET A 73 12.76 5.31 0.71
C MET A 73 12.94 4.63 2.06
N LEU A 74 14.17 4.37 2.49
CA LEU A 74 14.44 3.73 3.76
C LEU A 74 14.33 4.75 4.89
N THR A 75 13.67 4.33 5.95
CA THR A 75 13.66 5.03 7.23
C THR A 75 14.50 4.22 8.19
N HIS A 76 15.46 4.84 8.84
CA HIS A 76 16.25 4.19 9.87
C HIS A 76 16.21 5.00 11.17
N GLY A 77 15.97 4.29 12.27
CA GLY A 77 16.10 4.87 13.60
C GLY A 77 17.39 4.37 14.21
N GLY A 78 18.39 5.22 14.28
CA GLY A 78 19.64 4.84 14.90
C GLY A 78 19.50 4.75 16.41
N PRO A 79 19.64 3.57 17.06
CA PRO A 79 19.58 3.45 18.51
C PRO A 79 20.83 4.04 19.14
N GLY A 80 20.72 4.54 20.36
CA GLY A 80 21.83 5.02 21.15
C GLY A 80 22.64 6.11 20.44
N ARG A 81 23.88 5.82 20.12
CA ARG A 81 24.82 6.77 19.51
C ARG A 81 24.61 7.05 18.04
N ALA A 82 23.89 6.20 17.35
CA ALA A 82 23.79 6.32 15.90
C ALA A 82 22.98 7.55 15.46
N GLY A 83 22.10 8.05 16.32
CA GLY A 83 21.09 9.00 15.87
C GLY A 83 20.15 8.34 14.88
N GLY A 84 19.17 9.04 14.38
CA GLY A 84 18.25 8.45 13.46
C GLY A 84 17.28 9.45 12.89
N GLY A 85 16.42 8.97 12.03
CA GLY A 85 15.38 9.77 11.41
C GLY A 85 15.12 9.37 9.98
N GLU A 86 14.42 10.24 9.29
CA GLU A 86 14.17 10.09 7.86
C GLU A 86 15.45 10.25 7.07
N GLU A 87 15.61 9.46 6.01
CA GLU A 87 16.76 9.62 5.12
C GLU A 87 16.76 11.00 4.47
N MET A 88 17.91 11.60 4.30
CA MET A 88 18.12 12.97 3.83
C MET A 88 17.85 13.16 2.34
N GLY A 89 17.14 12.23 1.69
CA GLY A 89 16.77 12.31 0.29
C GLY A 89 15.26 12.44 0.06
N GLY A 90 14.87 13.15 -1.00
CA GLY A 90 13.49 13.25 -1.46
C GLY A 90 12.53 13.89 -0.45
N LYS A 91 11.26 13.60 -0.60
CA LYS A 91 10.18 14.19 0.22
C LYS A 91 10.33 13.91 1.72
N ARG A 92 10.83 12.74 2.10
CA ARG A 92 10.99 12.37 3.51
C ARG A 92 11.98 13.25 4.24
N GLY A 93 13.12 13.52 3.62
CA GLY A 93 14.12 14.43 4.19
C GLY A 93 13.55 15.83 4.41
N ILE A 94 12.81 16.36 3.44
CA ILE A 94 12.13 17.65 3.59
C ILE A 94 11.12 17.62 4.74
N MET A 95 10.27 16.59 4.80
CA MET A 95 9.24 16.46 5.82
C MET A 95 9.79 16.38 7.24
N HIS A 96 11.01 15.92 7.41
CA HIS A 96 11.68 15.89 8.73
C HIS A 96 11.84 17.29 9.33
N TYR A 97 12.06 18.30 8.50
CA TYR A 97 12.25 19.69 8.92
C TYR A 97 10.96 20.51 8.92
N LEU A 98 9.83 19.94 8.48
CA LEU A 98 8.55 20.66 8.48
C LEU A 98 7.81 20.44 9.79
N GLN A 99 7.23 21.53 10.29
CA GLN A 99 6.30 21.44 11.39
C GLN A 99 5.03 20.69 10.96
N ARG A 100 4.55 19.80 11.81
CA ARG A 100 3.29 19.10 11.63
C ARG A 100 2.26 19.68 12.60
N THR A 101 1.11 20.04 12.07
CA THR A 101 -0.02 20.52 12.86
C THR A 101 -1.21 19.62 12.62
N ALA A 102 -1.77 19.04 13.67
CA ALA A 102 -3.00 18.28 13.59
C ALA A 102 -4.19 19.24 13.52
N ILE A 103 -5.09 19.00 12.57
CA ILE A 103 -6.33 19.75 12.40
C ILE A 103 -7.49 18.80 12.70
N GLN A 104 -8.34 19.16 13.65
CA GLN A 104 -9.52 18.39 14.02
C GLN A 104 -10.77 19.26 13.88
N GLY A 105 -11.86 18.69 13.40
CA GLY A 105 -13.12 19.39 13.22
C GLY A 105 -14.15 18.57 12.46
N HIS A 106 -15.28 19.18 12.16
CA HIS A 106 -16.28 18.55 11.29
C HIS A 106 -15.66 18.24 9.92
N PRO A 107 -15.93 17.05 9.34
CA PRO A 107 -15.30 16.61 8.08
C PRO A 107 -15.38 17.64 6.95
N SER A 108 -16.53 18.29 6.74
CA SER A 108 -16.69 19.33 5.71
C SER A 108 -15.79 20.55 5.94
N MET A 109 -15.60 20.94 7.21
CA MET A 109 -14.71 22.05 7.54
C MET A 109 -13.24 21.68 7.30
N VAL A 110 -12.84 20.50 7.74
CA VAL A 110 -11.46 20.00 7.52
C VAL A 110 -11.18 19.86 6.03
N THR A 111 -12.14 19.35 5.25
CA THR A 111 -12.05 19.27 3.78
C THR A 111 -11.80 20.65 3.17
N LYS A 112 -12.57 21.68 3.58
CA LYS A 112 -12.41 23.04 3.05
C LYS A 112 -11.06 23.67 3.40
N ILE A 113 -10.54 23.38 4.60
CA ILE A 113 -9.24 23.91 5.06
C ILE A 113 -8.08 23.21 4.34
N THR A 114 -8.10 21.87 4.31
CA THR A 114 -6.98 21.07 3.83
C THR A 114 -6.96 20.87 2.31
N LYS A 115 -8.09 21.15 1.65
CA LYS A 115 -8.32 20.81 0.24
C LYS A 115 -8.14 19.32 -0.06
N GLN A 116 -8.48 18.48 0.92
CA GLN A 116 -8.48 17.02 0.80
C GLN A 116 -9.80 16.51 1.36
N TYR A 117 -10.54 15.74 0.57
CA TYR A 117 -11.80 15.16 1.01
C TYR A 117 -11.64 14.30 2.26
N GLN A 118 -12.42 14.62 3.29
CA GLN A 118 -12.51 13.82 4.50
C GLN A 118 -13.78 12.97 4.47
N TYR A 119 -13.66 11.71 4.84
CA TYR A 119 -14.82 10.81 4.89
C TYR A 119 -15.90 11.39 5.81
N GLY A 120 -17.14 11.48 5.29
CA GLY A 120 -18.26 12.12 5.99
C GLY A 120 -18.40 13.61 5.72
N ALA A 121 -17.54 14.21 4.90
CA ALA A 121 -17.77 15.57 4.40
C ALA A 121 -19.00 15.65 3.49
N GLU A 122 -19.57 16.85 3.40
CA GLU A 122 -20.67 17.17 2.50
C GLU A 122 -20.36 16.77 1.07
N GLN A 123 -21.35 16.20 0.40
CA GLN A 123 -21.26 15.76 -0.99
C GLN A 123 -22.31 16.49 -1.82
N THR A 124 -21.91 16.98 -2.97
CA THR A 124 -22.83 17.64 -3.92
C THR A 124 -23.05 16.73 -5.12
N GLU A 125 -24.28 16.26 -5.30
CA GLU A 125 -24.66 15.44 -6.46
C GLU A 125 -24.85 16.36 -7.68
N HIS A 126 -24.32 15.90 -8.82
CA HIS A 126 -24.46 16.58 -10.10
C HIS A 126 -25.04 15.63 -11.15
N ASP A 127 -25.96 16.15 -11.96
CA ASP A 127 -26.52 15.43 -13.12
C ASP A 127 -25.51 15.34 -14.27
N LYS A 128 -24.63 16.35 -14.38
CA LYS A 128 -23.58 16.36 -15.39
C LYS A 128 -22.46 15.42 -15.03
N HIS A 129 -22.20 14.45 -15.90
CA HIS A 129 -21.11 13.48 -15.68
C HIS A 129 -19.75 14.20 -15.65
N VAL A 130 -18.84 13.76 -14.79
CA VAL A 130 -17.51 14.38 -14.61
C VAL A 130 -16.71 14.43 -15.92
N PHE A 131 -16.89 13.48 -16.84
CA PHE A 131 -16.27 13.48 -18.16
C PHE A 131 -16.80 14.56 -19.11
N GLN A 132 -17.82 15.28 -18.72
CA GLN A 132 -18.39 16.41 -19.44
C GLN A 132 -17.99 17.75 -18.80
N LYS A 133 -17.19 17.71 -17.74
CA LYS A 133 -16.63 18.89 -17.06
C LYS A 133 -15.16 19.08 -17.43
N TYR A 134 -14.68 20.31 -17.44
CA TYR A 134 -13.26 20.58 -17.39
C TYR A 134 -12.73 20.31 -15.98
N PHE A 135 -11.43 20.07 -15.87
CA PHE A 135 -10.81 19.80 -14.57
C PHE A 135 -11.05 20.92 -13.55
N GLU A 136 -11.02 22.17 -14.01
CA GLU A 136 -11.23 23.38 -13.22
C GLU A 136 -12.68 23.54 -12.73
N GLU A 137 -13.62 22.79 -13.31
CA GLU A 137 -15.04 22.79 -12.92
C GLU A 137 -15.35 21.72 -11.86
N ILE A 138 -14.37 20.89 -11.50
CA ILE A 138 -14.55 19.81 -10.52
C ILE A 138 -14.14 20.31 -9.15
N GLU A 139 -15.08 20.27 -8.21
CA GLU A 139 -14.83 20.64 -6.82
C GLU A 139 -14.69 19.40 -5.94
N ILE A 140 -13.89 19.51 -4.87
CA ILE A 140 -13.77 18.45 -3.88
C ILE A 140 -15.11 18.21 -3.20
N GLY A 141 -15.60 16.98 -3.24
CA GLY A 141 -16.94 16.62 -2.77
C GLY A 141 -17.98 16.46 -3.89
N ASP A 142 -17.68 16.88 -5.11
CA ASP A 142 -18.54 16.61 -6.27
C ASP A 142 -18.78 15.12 -6.40
N THR A 143 -20.04 14.74 -6.55
CA THR A 143 -20.45 13.33 -6.52
C THR A 143 -21.32 12.99 -7.71
N VAL A 144 -21.04 11.85 -8.30
CA VAL A 144 -21.87 11.24 -9.36
C VAL A 144 -22.32 9.88 -8.90
N ILE A 145 -23.61 9.62 -8.99
CA ILE A 145 -24.21 8.31 -8.74
C ILE A 145 -24.50 7.65 -10.08
N THR A 146 -24.01 6.44 -10.26
CA THR A 146 -24.18 5.69 -11.52
C THR A 146 -25.57 5.07 -11.62
N ARG A 147 -25.91 4.61 -12.83
CA ARG A 147 -26.97 3.62 -13.02
C ARG A 147 -26.66 2.36 -12.18
N LYS A 148 -27.72 1.61 -11.86
CA LYS A 148 -27.63 0.38 -11.06
C LYS A 148 -27.54 -0.85 -11.95
N HIS A 149 -27.00 -1.94 -11.39
CA HIS A 149 -26.94 -3.25 -12.03
C HIS A 149 -27.34 -4.32 -11.02
N THR A 150 -28.28 -5.18 -11.38
CA THR A 150 -28.63 -6.37 -10.57
C THR A 150 -27.68 -7.49 -10.97
N VAL A 151 -26.95 -8.01 -9.99
CA VAL A 151 -26.02 -9.13 -10.17
C VAL A 151 -26.81 -10.39 -10.50
N ILE A 152 -26.41 -11.08 -11.54
CA ILE A 152 -27.02 -12.36 -11.95
C ILE A 152 -25.97 -13.46 -11.98
N GLU A 153 -26.40 -14.72 -11.96
CA GLU A 153 -25.52 -15.89 -12.02
C GLU A 153 -24.54 -15.84 -13.21
N ALA A 154 -25.02 -15.38 -14.36
CA ALA A 154 -24.18 -15.26 -15.55
C ALA A 154 -23.00 -14.29 -15.36
N ASP A 155 -23.14 -13.27 -14.53
CA ASP A 155 -22.05 -12.33 -14.24
C ASP A 155 -20.88 -13.06 -13.56
N ILE A 156 -21.19 -13.93 -12.62
CA ILE A 156 -20.21 -14.70 -11.84
C ILE A 156 -19.54 -15.75 -12.73
N VAL A 157 -20.34 -16.55 -13.44
CA VAL A 157 -19.84 -17.63 -14.30
C VAL A 157 -18.98 -17.09 -15.44
N ASN A 158 -19.42 -16.02 -16.10
CA ASN A 158 -18.66 -15.40 -17.18
C ASN A 158 -17.34 -14.83 -16.66
N PHE A 159 -17.33 -14.23 -15.48
CA PHE A 159 -16.09 -13.70 -14.93
C PHE A 159 -15.13 -14.80 -14.47
N ALA A 160 -15.63 -15.89 -13.89
CA ALA A 160 -14.83 -17.07 -13.56
C ALA A 160 -14.13 -17.62 -14.81
N ASN A 161 -14.87 -17.77 -15.91
CA ASN A 161 -14.31 -18.24 -17.18
C ASN A 161 -13.31 -17.26 -17.79
N LEU A 162 -13.57 -15.96 -17.70
CA LEU A 162 -12.68 -14.92 -18.24
C LEU A 162 -11.38 -14.80 -17.45
N SER A 163 -11.47 -14.84 -16.13
CA SER A 163 -10.32 -14.64 -15.22
C SER A 163 -9.53 -15.91 -14.92
N GLY A 164 -10.17 -17.07 -15.06
CA GLY A 164 -9.65 -18.36 -14.59
C GLY A 164 -9.83 -18.58 -13.08
N ASP A 165 -10.47 -17.65 -12.37
CA ASP A 165 -10.74 -17.76 -10.94
C ASP A 165 -11.99 -18.61 -10.68
N HIS A 166 -11.77 -19.92 -10.59
CA HIS A 166 -12.79 -20.92 -10.29
C HIS A 166 -12.74 -21.32 -8.80
N PHE A 167 -12.38 -20.41 -7.91
CA PHE A 167 -12.46 -20.68 -6.48
C PHE A 167 -13.87 -21.12 -6.10
N TYR A 168 -13.98 -22.17 -5.29
CA TYR A 168 -15.27 -22.84 -5.03
C TYR A 168 -16.38 -21.89 -4.57
N ALA A 169 -16.06 -20.87 -3.78
CA ALA A 169 -17.05 -19.89 -3.31
C ALA A 169 -17.75 -19.12 -4.44
N HIS A 170 -17.23 -19.16 -5.66
CA HIS A 170 -17.82 -18.53 -6.83
C HIS A 170 -18.59 -19.52 -7.72
N VAL A 171 -18.22 -20.80 -7.71
CA VAL A 171 -18.69 -21.75 -8.72
C VAL A 171 -19.37 -23.01 -8.17
N ASP A 172 -19.22 -23.33 -6.88
CA ASP A 172 -19.72 -24.56 -6.27
C ASP A 172 -20.48 -24.29 -4.97
N GLU A 173 -21.82 -24.33 -5.02
CA GLU A 173 -22.66 -24.13 -3.85
C GLU A 173 -22.55 -25.25 -2.83
N THR A 174 -22.19 -26.47 -3.26
CA THR A 174 -22.13 -27.64 -2.38
C THR A 174 -20.92 -27.59 -1.44
N SER A 175 -19.92 -26.77 -1.78
CA SER A 175 -18.70 -26.59 -0.98
C SER A 175 -18.76 -25.42 0.00
N LEU A 176 -19.92 -24.76 0.16
CA LEU A 176 -20.06 -23.59 1.02
C LEU A 176 -20.34 -23.92 2.49
N ASP A 177 -20.70 -25.14 2.82
CA ASP A 177 -20.98 -25.57 4.19
C ASP A 177 -19.79 -25.28 5.12
N GLY A 178 -20.08 -24.60 6.23
CA GLY A 178 -19.04 -24.19 7.20
C GLY A 178 -18.23 -22.95 6.81
N THR A 179 -18.55 -22.31 5.70
CA THR A 179 -17.95 -21.02 5.30
C THR A 179 -18.78 -19.83 5.80
N ILE A 180 -18.28 -18.62 5.56
CA ILE A 180 -19.00 -17.37 5.87
C ILE A 180 -20.04 -17.00 4.80
N PHE A 181 -20.14 -17.73 3.70
CA PHE A 181 -21.01 -17.44 2.57
C PHE A 181 -22.25 -18.31 2.58
N GLU A 182 -23.40 -17.71 2.37
CA GLU A 182 -24.70 -18.41 2.33
C GLU A 182 -24.97 -19.07 0.96
N ILE A 183 -24.57 -18.38 -0.10
CA ILE A 183 -24.65 -18.81 -1.50
C ILE A 183 -23.40 -18.35 -2.24
N ARG A 184 -23.24 -18.74 -3.50
CA ARG A 184 -22.09 -18.30 -4.31
C ARG A 184 -21.98 -16.78 -4.34
N VAL A 185 -20.78 -16.28 -4.14
CA VAL A 185 -20.47 -14.85 -4.03
C VAL A 185 -19.80 -14.33 -5.30
N ALA A 186 -20.10 -13.09 -5.69
CA ALA A 186 -19.42 -12.44 -6.80
C ALA A 186 -17.94 -12.18 -6.47
N HIS A 187 -17.08 -12.36 -7.47
CA HIS A 187 -15.65 -12.03 -7.35
C HIS A 187 -15.45 -10.56 -7.02
N GLY A 188 -14.54 -10.25 -6.10
CA GLY A 188 -14.21 -8.88 -5.74
C GLY A 188 -13.72 -8.07 -6.96
N TYR A 189 -12.89 -8.66 -7.78
CA TYR A 189 -12.40 -8.01 -9.01
C TYR A 189 -13.48 -7.82 -10.08
N TRP A 190 -14.49 -8.69 -10.13
CA TRP A 190 -15.67 -8.45 -10.97
C TRP A 190 -16.41 -7.20 -10.52
N ILE A 191 -16.62 -7.06 -9.21
CA ILE A 191 -17.30 -5.88 -8.62
C ILE A 191 -16.53 -4.61 -8.98
N LEU A 192 -15.21 -4.62 -8.85
CA LEU A 192 -14.35 -3.49 -9.20
C LEU A 192 -14.43 -3.15 -10.70
N SER A 193 -14.35 -4.15 -11.56
CA SER A 193 -14.47 -3.99 -13.02
C SER A 193 -15.85 -3.48 -13.41
N LYS A 194 -16.91 -3.99 -12.77
CA LYS A 194 -18.29 -3.55 -12.99
C LYS A 194 -18.49 -2.11 -12.54
N ALA A 195 -17.90 -1.73 -11.39
CA ALA A 195 -17.93 -0.35 -10.91
C ALA A 195 -17.32 0.61 -11.92
N ALA A 196 -16.14 0.28 -12.46
CA ALA A 196 -15.50 1.07 -13.52
C ALA A 196 -16.41 1.18 -14.77
N GLY A 197 -17.01 0.07 -15.20
CA GLY A 197 -17.92 0.06 -16.35
C GLY A 197 -19.22 0.82 -16.13
N LEU A 198 -19.76 0.86 -14.91
CA LEU A 198 -20.91 1.67 -14.57
C LEU A 198 -20.62 3.17 -14.58
N PHE A 199 -19.38 3.54 -14.30
CA PHE A 199 -18.94 4.93 -14.32
C PHE A 199 -18.70 5.48 -15.72
N VAL A 200 -18.39 4.64 -16.70
CA VAL A 200 -18.10 5.11 -18.06
C VAL A 200 -19.33 5.74 -18.70
N ASP A 201 -19.17 6.97 -19.21
CA ASP A 201 -20.12 7.56 -20.14
C ASP A 201 -19.84 7.01 -21.55
N GLY A 202 -20.83 6.39 -22.16
CA GLY A 202 -20.71 5.82 -23.52
C GLY A 202 -20.61 6.84 -24.64
N LYS A 203 -20.73 8.14 -24.34
CA LYS A 203 -20.59 9.21 -25.32
C LYS A 203 -19.11 9.48 -25.60
N LYS A 204 -18.83 9.93 -26.84
CA LYS A 204 -17.49 10.39 -27.19
C LYS A 204 -17.12 11.61 -26.33
N GLY A 205 -16.03 11.47 -25.57
CA GLY A 205 -15.49 12.50 -24.66
C GLY A 205 -13.98 12.48 -24.63
N PRO A 206 -13.36 13.16 -23.66
CA PRO A 206 -11.92 13.08 -23.45
C PRO A 206 -11.49 11.65 -23.15
N VAL A 207 -10.29 11.29 -23.59
CA VAL A 207 -9.71 9.98 -23.28
C VAL A 207 -9.20 10.03 -21.85
N LEU A 208 -9.71 9.13 -21.02
CA LEU A 208 -9.29 8.94 -19.64
C LEU A 208 -8.62 7.57 -19.49
N LEU A 209 -7.57 7.54 -18.70
CA LEU A 209 -6.81 6.33 -18.43
C LEU A 209 -6.96 5.96 -16.95
N ASN A 210 -7.17 4.68 -16.68
CA ASN A 210 -7.04 4.14 -15.34
C ASN A 210 -5.56 4.16 -14.96
N TYR A 211 -5.21 5.01 -14.00
CA TYR A 211 -3.82 5.17 -13.56
C TYR A 211 -3.47 4.19 -12.44
N GLY A 212 -4.39 3.98 -11.50
CA GLY A 212 -4.14 3.10 -10.38
C GLY A 212 -5.24 3.17 -9.32
N LEU A 213 -5.03 2.45 -8.25
CA LEU A 213 -5.85 2.44 -7.04
C LEU A 213 -4.91 2.63 -5.84
N ASP A 214 -5.20 3.60 -4.98
CA ASP A 214 -4.46 3.79 -3.74
C ASP A 214 -4.88 2.75 -2.70
N GLU A 215 -6.16 2.42 -2.66
CA GLU A 215 -6.73 1.46 -1.72
C GLU A 215 -7.98 0.79 -2.32
N CYS A 216 -8.12 -0.52 -2.08
CA CYS A 216 -9.32 -1.27 -2.40
C CYS A 216 -9.66 -2.21 -1.25
N ARG A 217 -10.91 -2.16 -0.76
CA ARG A 217 -11.40 -3.05 0.31
C ARG A 217 -12.78 -3.60 -0.06
N PHE A 218 -12.90 -4.92 0.00
CA PHE A 218 -14.17 -5.63 -0.14
C PHE A 218 -14.73 -5.92 1.27
N THR A 219 -15.66 -5.10 1.73
CA THR A 219 -16.13 -5.13 3.12
C THR A 219 -17.33 -6.02 3.34
N LYS A 220 -18.06 -6.38 2.28
CA LYS A 220 -19.24 -7.25 2.33
C LYS A 220 -19.31 -8.12 1.07
N PRO A 221 -19.80 -9.36 1.19
CA PRO A 221 -20.08 -10.19 0.03
C PRO A 221 -21.21 -9.59 -0.82
N VAL A 222 -21.15 -9.85 -2.12
CA VAL A 222 -22.19 -9.48 -3.08
C VAL A 222 -22.71 -10.76 -3.72
N TYR A 223 -24.01 -10.97 -3.62
CA TYR A 223 -24.69 -12.18 -4.07
C TYR A 223 -25.54 -11.95 -5.31
N PRO A 224 -25.82 -12.99 -6.11
CA PRO A 224 -26.86 -12.93 -7.15
C PRO A 224 -28.19 -12.39 -6.59
N GLY A 225 -28.87 -11.57 -7.36
CA GLY A 225 -30.09 -10.88 -6.94
C GLY A 225 -29.86 -9.52 -6.26
N MET A 226 -28.67 -9.25 -5.75
CA MET A 226 -28.35 -7.93 -5.21
C MET A 226 -28.17 -6.90 -6.33
N THR A 227 -28.63 -5.68 -6.08
CA THR A 227 -28.47 -4.57 -7.01
C THR A 227 -27.39 -3.61 -6.51
N ILE A 228 -26.35 -3.46 -7.29
CA ILE A 228 -25.21 -2.57 -7.00
C ILE A 228 -25.31 -1.29 -7.82
N GLY A 229 -24.79 -0.23 -7.27
CA GLY A 229 -24.53 1.05 -7.93
C GLY A 229 -23.27 1.64 -7.34
N VAL A 230 -22.71 2.65 -7.99
CA VAL A 230 -21.45 3.25 -7.56
C VAL A 230 -21.66 4.74 -7.30
N ARG A 231 -21.09 5.19 -6.23
CA ARG A 231 -20.96 6.61 -5.90
C ARG A 231 -19.50 7.00 -6.05
N PHE A 232 -19.21 7.92 -6.95
CA PHE A 232 -17.88 8.52 -7.11
C PHE A 232 -17.88 9.90 -6.50
N THR A 233 -16.90 10.19 -5.69
CA THR A 233 -16.73 11.51 -5.06
C THR A 233 -15.34 12.03 -5.37
N ALA A 234 -15.25 13.27 -5.85
CA ALA A 234 -13.97 13.95 -6.09
C ALA A 234 -13.26 14.20 -4.75
N LYS A 235 -11.95 13.88 -4.71
CA LYS A 235 -11.12 13.97 -3.53
C LYS A 235 -10.02 15.01 -3.70
#